data_8616a2c4b41a7606e5ac2fe6026e0472
#
_entry.id   8616a2c4b41a7606e5ac2fe6026e0472
#
_cell.length_a   1.000
_cell.length_b   1.000
_cell.length_c   1.000
_cell.angle_alpha   90.00
_cell.angle_beta   90.00
_cell.angle_gamma   90.00
#
_symmetry.space_group_name_H-M   'P 1'
#
loop_
_entity.id
_entity.type
_entity.pdbx_description
1 polymer ?
#
loop_
_entity_poly.entity_id
_entity_poly.type
_entity_poly.pdbx_seq_one_letter_code
_entity_poly.pdbx_strand_id
1 'polypeptide(L)'
;VQMFPQARAAIKYLVADGRYDYIETGSLISIRENVKNIVIPSEERNINMYPLDFEEFAIALEEDLLVEYIKKCFEKREPLERSMHNQAMLLFHQYMLVGGMPMPVVAFIESKKDFTEADKEKRDILKLYREDIMKIDMRYRSKVLAIYDQIPGFLSQHEKRVVFKKLQDCLLY
;
A
#
# COMPACT_ATOMS: atom_id res chain seq x y z
N VAL A 1 -2.37 -3.20 -19.68
CA VAL A 1 -3.00 -1.91 -19.94
C VAL A 1 -1.99 -0.77 -19.88
N GLN A 2 -1.11 -0.67 -18.85
CA GLN A 2 -0.09 0.39 -18.76
C GLN A 2 0.84 0.45 -19.97
N MET A 3 1.24 -0.69 -20.51
CA MET A 3 2.11 -0.78 -21.70
C MET A 3 1.37 -0.54 -23.02
N PHE A 4 0.05 -0.64 -23.03
CA PHE A 4 -0.78 -0.46 -24.22
C PHE A 4 -2.08 0.28 -23.89
N PRO A 5 -2.04 1.61 -23.78
CA PRO A 5 -3.17 2.43 -23.36
C PRO A 5 -4.42 2.30 -24.24
N GLN A 6 -4.25 2.01 -25.54
CA GLN A 6 -5.39 1.81 -26.47
C GLN A 6 -6.25 0.59 -26.07
N ALA A 7 -5.69 -0.41 -25.38
CA ALA A 7 -6.48 -1.54 -24.88
C ALA A 7 -7.60 -1.06 -23.95
N ARG A 8 -7.39 0.02 -23.20
CA ARG A 8 -8.40 0.60 -22.32
C ARG A 8 -9.60 1.17 -23.09
N ALA A 9 -9.36 1.77 -24.22
CA ALA A 9 -10.44 2.24 -25.09
C ALA A 9 -11.29 1.09 -25.66
N ALA A 10 -10.69 -0.10 -25.85
CA ALA A 10 -11.38 -1.29 -26.31
C ALA A 10 -12.29 -1.92 -25.24
N ILE A 11 -12.05 -1.68 -23.95
CA ILE A 11 -12.86 -2.23 -22.86
C ILE A 11 -14.33 -1.83 -23.01
N LYS A 12 -14.60 -0.61 -23.45
CA LYS A 12 -15.97 -0.14 -23.71
C LYS A 12 -16.75 -1.08 -24.64
N TYR A 13 -16.13 -1.54 -25.72
CA TYR A 13 -16.76 -2.45 -26.67
C TYR A 13 -16.91 -3.85 -26.11
N LEU A 14 -15.95 -4.28 -25.29
CA LEU A 14 -15.98 -5.58 -24.62
C LEU A 14 -17.08 -5.64 -23.55
N VAL A 15 -17.27 -4.57 -22.80
CA VAL A 15 -18.35 -4.44 -21.80
C VAL A 15 -19.72 -4.42 -22.50
N ALA A 16 -19.84 -3.73 -23.65
CA ALA A 16 -21.07 -3.70 -24.44
C ALA A 16 -21.47 -5.07 -25.00
N ASP A 17 -20.51 -5.95 -25.24
CA ASP A 17 -20.74 -7.35 -25.63
C ASP A 17 -21.37 -8.21 -24.52
N GLY A 18 -21.20 -7.84 -23.25
CA GLY A 18 -21.91 -8.39 -22.09
C GLY A 18 -21.56 -9.83 -21.71
N ARG A 19 -20.52 -10.42 -22.27
CA ARG A 19 -20.11 -11.81 -22.00
C ARG A 19 -19.28 -11.98 -20.72
N TYR A 20 -18.57 -10.93 -20.30
CA TYR A 20 -17.63 -10.98 -19.18
C TYR A 20 -17.65 -9.67 -18.40
N ASP A 21 -17.36 -9.77 -17.11
CA ASP A 21 -16.98 -8.65 -16.27
C ASP A 21 -15.46 -8.41 -16.38
N TYR A 22 -15.05 -7.15 -16.50
CA TYR A 22 -13.66 -6.79 -16.71
C TYR A 22 -13.11 -6.07 -15.48
N ILE A 23 -12.00 -6.58 -14.94
CA ILE A 23 -11.27 -5.95 -13.83
C ILE A 23 -9.90 -5.54 -14.34
N GLU A 24 -9.58 -4.27 -14.19
CA GLU A 24 -8.30 -3.68 -14.55
C GLU A 24 -7.56 -3.23 -13.29
N THR A 25 -6.28 -3.57 -13.16
CA THR A 25 -5.45 -3.14 -12.05
C THR A 25 -4.25 -2.35 -12.54
N GLY A 26 -3.80 -1.38 -11.74
CA GLY A 26 -2.61 -0.61 -12.04
C GLY A 26 -2.33 0.45 -10.99
N SER A 27 -1.09 0.96 -10.95
CA SER A 27 -0.75 2.08 -10.08
C SER A 27 -1.38 3.38 -10.60
N LEU A 28 -1.89 4.22 -9.70
CA LEU A 28 -2.60 5.45 -10.06
C LEU A 28 -1.75 6.43 -10.88
N ILE A 29 -0.45 6.50 -10.60
CA ILE A 29 0.48 7.40 -11.29
C ILE A 29 0.61 7.05 -12.77
N SER A 30 0.83 5.78 -13.08
CA SER A 30 0.98 5.32 -14.46
C SER A 30 -0.35 5.38 -15.24
N ILE A 31 -1.48 5.17 -14.58
CA ILE A 31 -2.80 5.31 -15.21
C ILE A 31 -3.05 6.76 -15.64
N ARG A 32 -2.78 7.75 -14.79
CA ARG A 32 -3.00 9.18 -15.12
C ARG A 32 -2.11 9.69 -16.25
N GLU A 33 -0.85 9.31 -16.29
CA GLU A 33 0.06 9.75 -17.36
C GLU A 33 -0.25 9.11 -18.70
N ASN A 34 -0.59 7.83 -18.71
CA ASN A 34 -0.82 7.08 -19.94
C ASN A 34 -2.21 7.29 -20.56
N VAL A 35 -3.17 7.85 -19.81
CA VAL A 35 -4.56 8.02 -20.27
C VAL A 35 -4.98 9.48 -20.41
N LYS A 36 -4.06 10.44 -20.39
CA LYS A 36 -4.38 11.88 -20.58
C LYS A 36 -5.23 12.18 -21.80
N ASN A 37 -5.19 11.33 -22.83
CA ASN A 37 -5.89 11.51 -24.11
C ASN A 37 -6.93 10.40 -24.38
N ILE A 38 -7.26 9.56 -23.40
CA ILE A 38 -8.23 8.48 -23.60
C ILE A 38 -9.51 8.83 -22.83
N VAL A 39 -10.63 8.80 -23.53
CA VAL A 39 -11.96 8.96 -22.92
C VAL A 39 -12.22 7.73 -22.05
N ILE A 40 -12.35 7.94 -20.74
CA ILE A 40 -12.71 6.89 -19.78
C ILE A 40 -14.17 6.53 -20.02
N PRO A 41 -14.52 5.24 -20.20
CA PRO A 41 -15.90 4.81 -20.33
C PRO A 41 -16.73 5.19 -19.10
N SER A 42 -17.97 5.61 -19.31
CA SER A 42 -18.91 5.97 -18.23
C SER A 42 -19.30 4.78 -17.35
N GLU A 43 -19.06 3.59 -17.82
CA GLU A 43 -19.36 2.31 -17.16
C GLU A 43 -18.26 1.85 -16.17
N GLU A 44 -17.17 2.60 -16.06
CA GLU A 44 -16.04 2.27 -15.19
C GLU A 44 -16.33 2.63 -13.73
N ARG A 45 -16.09 1.67 -12.83
CA ARG A 45 -16.10 1.90 -11.39
C ARG A 45 -14.67 1.79 -10.84
N ASN A 46 -14.14 2.90 -10.36
CA ASN A 46 -12.82 2.92 -9.72
C ASN A 46 -12.89 2.46 -8.26
N ILE A 47 -12.06 1.49 -7.92
CA ILE A 47 -11.89 0.99 -6.55
C ILE A 47 -10.43 1.21 -6.14
N ASN A 48 -10.21 1.91 -5.04
CA ASN A 48 -8.88 2.05 -4.47
C ASN A 48 -8.52 0.81 -3.66
N MET A 49 -7.38 0.19 -3.96
CA MET A 49 -6.81 -0.87 -3.14
C MET A 49 -5.81 -0.27 -2.17
N TYR A 50 -6.03 -0.48 -0.89
CA TYR A 50 -5.13 -0.08 0.19
C TYR A 50 -4.38 -1.29 0.73
N PRO A 51 -3.23 -1.10 1.41
CA PRO A 51 -2.64 -2.14 2.24
C PRO A 51 -3.65 -2.63 3.29
N LEU A 52 -3.49 -3.87 3.76
CA LEU A 52 -4.29 -4.42 4.84
C LEU A 52 -4.25 -3.49 6.05
N ASP A 53 -5.39 -3.23 6.66
CA ASP A 53 -5.46 -2.57 7.95
C ASP A 53 -5.20 -3.56 9.11
N PHE A 54 -5.29 -3.08 10.35
CA PHE A 54 -5.02 -3.93 11.52
C PHE A 54 -6.05 -5.06 11.65
N GLU A 55 -7.30 -4.81 11.34
CA GLU A 55 -8.36 -5.82 11.37
C GLU A 55 -8.13 -6.90 10.33
N GLU A 56 -7.88 -6.51 9.09
CA GLU A 56 -7.59 -7.43 7.99
C GLU A 56 -6.31 -8.25 8.26
N PHE A 57 -5.28 -7.63 8.84
CA PHE A 57 -4.08 -8.33 9.28
C PHE A 57 -4.39 -9.36 10.37
N ALA A 58 -5.20 -9.01 11.37
CA ALA A 58 -5.59 -9.91 12.43
C ALA A 58 -6.40 -11.11 11.91
N ILE A 59 -7.33 -10.86 10.99
CA ILE A 59 -8.11 -11.90 10.31
C ILE A 59 -7.18 -12.83 9.51
N ALA A 60 -6.20 -12.29 8.79
CA ALA A 60 -5.23 -13.09 8.05
C ALA A 60 -4.38 -14.00 8.96
N LEU A 61 -4.23 -13.66 10.25
CA LEU A 61 -3.58 -14.48 11.26
C LEU A 61 -4.55 -15.38 12.05
N GLU A 62 -5.80 -15.51 11.62
CA GLU A 62 -6.84 -16.34 12.27
C GLU A 62 -7.22 -15.83 13.67
N GLU A 63 -7.10 -14.52 13.92
CA GLU A 63 -7.42 -13.88 15.22
C GLU A 63 -8.80 -13.17 15.17
N ASP A 64 -9.77 -13.72 14.40
CA ASP A 64 -11.10 -13.14 14.20
C ASP A 64 -11.85 -12.94 15.51
N LEU A 65 -11.76 -13.88 16.43
CA LEU A 65 -12.44 -13.81 17.72
C LEU A 65 -11.93 -12.65 18.58
N LEU A 66 -10.63 -12.35 18.51
CA LEU A 66 -10.04 -11.21 19.21
C LEU A 66 -10.56 -9.90 18.63
N VAL A 67 -10.66 -9.81 17.29
CA VAL A 67 -11.21 -8.64 16.59
C VAL A 67 -12.66 -8.39 16.99
N GLU A 68 -13.50 -9.43 16.97
CA GLU A 68 -14.91 -9.33 17.40
C GLU A 68 -15.01 -8.90 18.86
N TYR A 69 -14.17 -9.43 19.74
CA TYR A 69 -14.17 -9.06 21.15
C TYR A 69 -13.80 -7.60 21.36
N ILE A 70 -12.78 -7.11 20.65
CA ILE A 70 -12.39 -5.69 20.66
C ILE A 70 -13.57 -4.80 20.23
N LYS A 71 -14.24 -5.16 19.14
CA LYS A 71 -15.42 -4.41 18.63
C LYS A 71 -16.55 -4.38 19.65
N LYS A 72 -16.88 -5.51 20.26
CA LYS A 72 -17.93 -5.60 21.30
C LYS A 72 -17.60 -4.72 22.51
N CYS A 73 -16.34 -4.74 22.99
CA CYS A 73 -15.91 -3.88 24.10
C CYS A 73 -15.98 -2.40 23.73
N PHE A 74 -15.59 -2.05 22.52
CA PHE A 74 -15.67 -0.67 22.01
C PHE A 74 -17.12 -0.17 21.95
N GLU A 75 -18.05 -0.96 21.40
CA GLU A 75 -19.47 -0.62 21.33
C GLU A 75 -20.11 -0.42 22.71
N LYS A 76 -19.75 -1.29 23.66
CA LYS A 76 -20.23 -1.20 25.04
C LYS A 76 -19.50 -0.15 25.88
N ARG A 77 -18.42 0.43 25.38
CA ARG A 77 -17.50 1.31 26.12
C ARG A 77 -16.93 0.66 27.39
N GLU A 78 -16.64 -0.64 27.30
CA GLU A 78 -16.03 -1.42 28.37
C GLU A 78 -14.54 -1.64 28.04
N PRO A 79 -13.64 -1.65 29.08
CA PRO A 79 -12.24 -1.97 28.85
C PRO A 79 -12.10 -3.43 28.45
N LEU A 80 -11.09 -3.72 27.65
CA LEU A 80 -10.66 -5.10 27.40
C LEU A 80 -10.14 -5.74 28.69
N GLU A 81 -10.41 -7.02 28.88
CA GLU A 81 -9.73 -7.81 29.92
C GLU A 81 -8.22 -7.76 29.70
N ARG A 82 -7.43 -7.75 30.80
CA ARG A 82 -5.98 -7.55 30.74
C ARG A 82 -5.27 -8.56 29.83
N SER A 83 -5.67 -9.82 29.87
CA SER A 83 -5.10 -10.87 29.00
C SER A 83 -5.35 -10.57 27.52
N MET A 84 -6.60 -10.25 27.18
CA MET A 84 -7.01 -9.92 25.80
C MET A 84 -6.38 -8.61 25.31
N HIS A 85 -6.24 -7.62 26.21
CA HIS A 85 -5.51 -6.39 25.90
C HIS A 85 -4.03 -6.67 25.53
N ASN A 86 -3.36 -7.50 26.32
CA ASN A 86 -1.96 -7.86 26.06
C ASN A 86 -1.82 -8.61 24.72
N GLN A 87 -2.76 -9.51 24.41
CA GLN A 87 -2.78 -10.21 23.13
C GLN A 87 -3.02 -9.25 21.96
N ALA A 88 -3.98 -8.33 22.08
CA ALA A 88 -4.24 -7.30 21.09
C ALA A 88 -3.02 -6.41 20.85
N MET A 89 -2.33 -5.99 21.92
CA MET A 89 -1.11 -5.18 21.82
C MET A 89 0.04 -5.94 21.18
N LEU A 90 0.20 -7.22 21.47
CA LEU A 90 1.22 -8.07 20.83
C LEU A 90 0.94 -8.15 19.31
N LEU A 91 -0.30 -8.41 18.93
CA LEU A 91 -0.73 -8.48 17.54
C LEU A 91 -0.54 -7.13 16.84
N PHE A 92 -0.86 -6.03 17.51
CA PHE A 92 -0.64 -4.69 16.99
C PHE A 92 0.84 -4.38 16.76
N HIS A 93 1.74 -4.79 17.67
CA HIS A 93 3.18 -4.67 17.47
C HIS A 93 3.67 -5.51 16.27
N GLN A 94 3.11 -6.72 16.08
CA GLN A 94 3.42 -7.53 14.89
C GLN A 94 2.98 -6.80 13.62
N TYR A 95 1.77 -6.24 13.59
CA TYR A 95 1.30 -5.42 12.47
C TYR A 95 2.21 -4.21 12.20
N MET A 96 2.64 -3.50 13.23
CA MET A 96 3.56 -2.37 13.07
C MET A 96 4.92 -2.78 12.47
N LEU A 97 5.39 -3.98 12.75
CA LEU A 97 6.66 -4.50 12.23
C LEU A 97 6.51 -5.10 10.82
N VAL A 98 5.46 -5.85 10.57
CA VAL A 98 5.23 -6.52 9.27
C VAL A 98 4.68 -5.53 8.25
N GLY A 99 3.74 -4.67 8.67
CA GLY A 99 2.97 -3.78 7.81
C GLY A 99 1.78 -4.48 7.17
N GLY A 100 1.04 -3.72 6.35
CA GLY A 100 -0.19 -4.20 5.69
C GLY A 100 0.01 -4.62 4.23
N MET A 101 1.23 -4.66 3.69
CA MET A 101 1.44 -5.12 2.32
C MET A 101 1.24 -6.65 2.24
N PRO A 102 0.45 -7.17 1.26
CA PRO A 102 0.09 -8.58 1.24
C PRO A 102 1.28 -9.55 1.23
N MET A 103 2.32 -9.30 0.42
CA MET A 103 3.48 -10.20 0.33
C MET A 103 4.22 -10.36 1.65
N PRO A 104 4.60 -9.28 2.40
CA PRO A 104 5.18 -9.41 3.72
C PRO A 104 4.27 -10.14 4.72
N VAL A 105 2.95 -9.95 4.64
CA VAL A 105 1.99 -10.64 5.54
C VAL A 105 1.96 -12.14 5.24
N VAL A 106 1.90 -12.53 3.97
CA VAL A 106 1.96 -13.94 3.56
C VAL A 106 3.28 -14.57 4.00
N ALA A 107 4.42 -13.93 3.75
CA ALA A 107 5.73 -14.42 4.16
C ALA A 107 5.82 -14.60 5.69
N PHE A 108 5.24 -13.68 6.46
CA PHE A 108 5.18 -13.77 7.92
C PHE A 108 4.34 -14.97 8.39
N ILE A 109 3.22 -15.24 7.77
CA ILE A 109 2.34 -16.37 8.11
C ILE A 109 3.04 -17.70 7.74
N GLU A 110 3.52 -17.84 6.51
CA GLU A 110 4.12 -19.08 6.01
C GLU A 110 5.41 -19.45 6.75
N SER A 111 6.20 -18.46 7.18
CA SER A 111 7.41 -18.65 7.98
C SER A 111 7.14 -18.90 9.47
N LYS A 112 5.89 -19.09 9.90
CA LYS A 112 5.50 -19.24 11.30
C LYS A 112 5.87 -18.03 12.17
N LYS A 113 5.57 -16.85 11.67
CA LYS A 113 5.77 -15.55 12.31
C LYS A 113 7.25 -15.12 12.41
N ASP A 114 8.08 -15.49 11.42
CA ASP A 114 9.45 -14.98 11.31
C ASP A 114 9.45 -13.59 10.64
N PHE A 115 9.87 -12.58 11.40
CA PHE A 115 9.99 -11.20 10.93
C PHE A 115 11.06 -11.03 9.85
N THR A 116 12.07 -11.91 9.81
CA THR A 116 13.17 -11.84 8.83
C THR A 116 12.64 -12.04 7.42
N GLU A 117 11.72 -13.00 7.24
CA GLU A 117 11.13 -13.28 5.92
C GLU A 117 10.21 -12.12 5.49
N ALA A 118 9.39 -11.57 6.39
CA ALA A 118 8.60 -10.39 6.09
C ALA A 118 9.47 -9.16 5.74
N ASP A 119 10.63 -8.99 6.39
CA ASP A 119 11.55 -7.90 6.10
C ASP A 119 12.23 -8.05 4.73
N LYS A 120 12.54 -9.26 4.28
CA LYS A 120 13.03 -9.51 2.92
C LYS A 120 12.02 -9.03 1.87
N GLU A 121 10.75 -9.42 2.01
CA GLU A 121 9.68 -9.00 1.10
C GLU A 121 9.52 -7.47 1.06
N LYS A 122 9.59 -6.81 2.23
CA LYS A 122 9.55 -5.34 2.29
C LYS A 122 10.73 -4.69 1.55
N ARG A 123 11.93 -5.24 1.70
CA ARG A 123 13.13 -4.74 0.99
C ARG A 123 13.00 -4.91 -0.51
N ASP A 124 12.45 -6.02 -0.97
CA ASP A 124 12.21 -6.26 -2.39
C ASP A 124 11.16 -5.28 -2.97
N ILE A 125 10.09 -4.98 -2.22
CA ILE A 125 9.13 -3.93 -2.60
C ILE A 125 9.81 -2.56 -2.70
N LEU A 126 10.66 -2.18 -1.73
CA LEU A 126 11.39 -0.92 -1.79
C LEU A 126 12.35 -0.85 -2.97
N LYS A 127 12.97 -1.99 -3.36
CA LYS A 127 13.81 -2.09 -4.55
C LYS A 127 13.00 -1.88 -5.82
N LEU A 128 11.82 -2.50 -5.93
CA LEU A 128 10.91 -2.29 -7.06
C LEU A 128 10.49 -0.83 -7.20
N TYR A 129 10.20 -0.14 -6.10
CA TYR A 129 9.90 1.31 -6.14
C TYR A 129 11.08 2.14 -6.66
N ARG A 130 12.32 1.78 -6.29
CA ARG A 130 13.52 2.44 -6.84
C ARG A 130 13.66 2.19 -8.34
N GLU A 131 13.39 0.97 -8.80
CA GLU A 131 13.41 0.64 -10.22
C GLU A 131 12.33 1.42 -11.00
N ASP A 132 11.15 1.62 -10.41
CA ASP A 132 10.09 2.45 -11.00
C ASP A 132 10.50 3.92 -11.09
N ILE A 133 11.20 4.46 -10.09
CA ILE A 133 11.77 5.82 -10.15
C ILE A 133 12.77 5.94 -11.31
N MET A 134 13.52 4.88 -11.64
CA MET A 134 14.45 4.88 -12.76
C MET A 134 13.76 4.99 -14.14
N LYS A 135 12.45 4.72 -14.22
CA LYS A 135 11.64 4.89 -15.43
C LYS A 135 11.14 6.33 -15.66
N ILE A 136 11.28 7.21 -14.67
CA ILE A 136 10.91 8.63 -14.77
C ILE A 136 11.88 9.37 -15.69
N ASP A 137 11.42 10.47 -16.30
CA ASP A 137 12.24 11.36 -17.14
C ASP A 137 13.57 11.70 -16.43
N MET A 138 14.69 11.57 -17.15
CA MET A 138 16.03 11.75 -16.64
C MET A 138 16.23 13.10 -15.92
N ARG A 139 15.52 14.16 -16.36
CA ARG A 139 15.57 15.51 -15.76
C ARG A 139 15.09 15.56 -14.31
N TYR A 140 14.18 14.64 -13.92
CA TYR A 140 13.57 14.61 -12.59
C TYR A 140 14.03 13.44 -11.74
N ARG A 141 14.66 12.44 -12.35
CA ARG A 141 15.03 11.17 -11.70
C ARG A 141 15.86 11.35 -10.43
N SER A 142 16.94 12.13 -10.50
CA SER A 142 17.80 12.40 -9.35
C SER A 142 17.06 13.08 -8.21
N LYS A 143 16.17 14.03 -8.53
CA LYS A 143 15.37 14.76 -7.54
C LYS A 143 14.37 13.84 -6.86
N VAL A 144 13.66 13.01 -7.64
CA VAL A 144 12.68 12.04 -7.10
C VAL A 144 13.38 11.01 -6.23
N LEU A 145 14.54 10.50 -6.66
CA LEU A 145 15.32 9.56 -5.88
C LEU A 145 15.80 10.17 -4.56
N ALA A 146 16.31 11.40 -4.58
CA ALA A 146 16.73 12.12 -3.37
C ALA A 146 15.57 12.32 -2.38
N ILE A 147 14.38 12.66 -2.89
CA ILE A 147 13.16 12.76 -2.05
C ILE A 147 12.80 11.40 -1.46
N TYR A 148 12.82 10.36 -2.28
CA TYR A 148 12.50 9.01 -1.84
C TYR A 148 13.43 8.54 -0.71
N ASP A 149 14.72 8.75 -0.85
CA ASP A 149 15.72 8.35 0.15
C ASP A 149 15.62 9.13 1.48
N GLN A 150 14.99 10.31 1.47
CA GLN A 150 14.76 11.11 2.67
C GLN A 150 13.47 10.72 3.43
N ILE A 151 12.57 9.94 2.84
CA ILE A 151 11.30 9.56 3.49
C ILE A 151 11.51 8.98 4.90
N PRO A 152 12.41 8.01 5.13
CA PRO A 152 12.63 7.46 6.47
C PRO A 152 13.10 8.54 7.47
N GLY A 153 13.95 9.45 7.03
CA GLY A 153 14.43 10.56 7.84
C GLY A 153 13.30 11.52 8.26
N PHE A 154 12.37 11.83 7.36
CA PHE A 154 11.21 12.66 7.69
C PHE A 154 10.24 11.95 8.64
N LEU A 155 10.02 10.66 8.44
CA LEU A 155 9.13 9.87 9.30
C LEU A 155 9.68 9.67 10.70
N SER A 156 11.01 9.72 10.89
CA SER A 156 11.66 9.61 12.21
C SER A 156 11.63 10.91 13.03
N GLN A 157 11.31 12.05 12.42
CA GLN A 157 11.22 13.32 13.12
C GLN A 157 9.94 13.41 13.96
N HIS A 158 10.03 14.15 15.09
CA HIS A 158 8.86 14.38 15.95
C HIS A 158 7.74 15.11 15.18
N GLU A 159 8.10 16.14 14.42
CA GLU A 159 7.19 16.79 13.48
C GLU A 159 7.30 16.14 12.09
N LYS A 160 6.33 15.33 11.73
CA LYS A 160 6.27 14.63 10.43
C LYS A 160 5.84 15.56 9.29
N ARG A 161 6.29 16.82 9.31
CA ARG A 161 5.98 17.81 8.26
C ARG A 161 7.13 17.89 7.28
N VAL A 162 6.82 17.73 6.00
CA VAL A 162 7.76 17.97 4.91
C VAL A 162 7.82 19.47 4.65
N VAL A 163 8.95 20.10 4.97
CA VAL A 163 9.20 21.52 4.66
C VAL A 163 9.89 21.58 3.30
N PHE A 164 9.20 22.11 2.28
CA PHE A 164 9.74 22.20 0.91
C PHE A 164 11.11 22.90 0.82
N LYS A 165 11.39 23.88 1.69
CA LYS A 165 12.69 24.53 1.74
C LYS A 165 13.83 23.56 2.09
N LYS A 166 13.62 22.64 3.04
CA LYS A 166 14.60 21.60 3.37
C LYS A 166 14.82 20.61 2.22
N LEU A 167 13.80 20.35 1.40
CA LEU A 167 13.93 19.55 0.18
C LEU A 167 14.74 20.28 -0.89
N GLN A 168 14.59 21.61 -1.05
CA GLN A 168 15.35 22.39 -2.00
C GLN A 168 16.85 22.42 -1.64
N ASP A 169 17.18 22.55 -0.38
CA ASP A 169 18.59 22.56 0.09
C ASP A 169 19.28 21.21 -0.18
N CYS A 170 18.55 20.09 -0.12
CA CYS A 170 19.06 18.76 -0.48
C CYS A 170 19.13 18.49 -1.99
N LEU A 171 18.46 19.30 -2.82
CA LEU A 171 18.46 19.17 -4.28
C LEU A 171 19.50 20.06 -4.97
N LEU A 172 20.22 20.88 -4.21
CA LEU A 172 21.26 21.79 -4.70
C LEU A 172 22.70 21.22 -4.61
N TYR A 173 22.85 20.02 -4.04
CA TYR A 173 24.06 19.22 -4.01
C TYR A 173 23.87 17.95 -4.83
#